data_d94a8d30959b81a2fae782aa1a320ff7
#
_entry.id   d94a8d30959b81a2fae782aa1a320ff7
#
_cell.length_a   1.000
_cell.length_b   1.000
_cell.length_c   1.000
_cell.angle_alpha   90.00
_cell.angle_beta   90.00
_cell.angle_gamma   90.00
#
_symmetry.space_group_name_H-M   'P 1'
#
loop_
_entity.id
_entity.type
_entity.pdbx_description
1 polymer ?
#
loop_
_entity_poly.entity_id
_entity_poly.type
_entity_poly.pdbx_seq_one_letter_code
_entity_poly.pdbx_strand_id
1 'polypeptide(L)'
;MSKVLSSLPAGERVGIAFSGGLDTSVAVAWMREKGAVPCTYTADLGQYDEPDIGSVPGRAAAYGAEVARLVDCRAALVEEGLAALACGAFHIRSGGRVYFNTTPLGRAVTGTLLVRAMLEDDVQIWGDGSTFKGNDIERFYRYGLLANPSLRIYKPWLDADFVSELGGRKEMSEWLLERGLPYRDSAEKAYSTDANIWGATHEAKALEHLDAGVETVDPIMGVRFWDAGVEIPAEDVTIGFVRGRPVTINGKEFPSAVDLVLEANAVGGRHGMGMSDQIENRIIEAKSRGVYEAPGMALLHVAYERLVNAIHNEDTLAGYHNDGRRLGRLMYEGRWLDPQALMLRESLQRWVGSAVTGEVTLRLRRGEDYSILETNGPAFSYHPDKLSMERTEDSAFGPVDRIGQLTMRNLDIADSRARLEQYAGLGLVGGPRPAADGVAQTALTGLIGAMPEGGAEVIASRGEVADDELLDHAAMEFGTD
;
A
#
# COMPACT_ATOMS: atom_id res chain seq x y z
N MET A 1 30.99 -15.73 4.00
CA MET A 1 30.45 -16.83 4.79
C MET A 1 28.96 -16.56 5.07
N SER A 2 28.13 -17.58 5.10
CA SER A 2 26.71 -17.45 5.45
C SER A 2 26.58 -16.92 6.88
N LYS A 3 25.66 -15.98 7.08
CA LYS A 3 25.27 -15.49 8.41
C LYS A 3 24.25 -16.42 9.07
N VAL A 4 23.59 -17.26 8.28
CA VAL A 4 22.55 -18.16 8.73
C VAL A 4 23.16 -19.42 9.30
N LEU A 5 22.76 -19.75 10.53
CA LEU A 5 23.11 -20.99 11.23
C LEU A 5 22.17 -22.09 10.74
N SER A 6 22.74 -23.24 10.38
CA SER A 6 21.99 -24.40 9.88
C SER A 6 21.42 -25.29 10.99
N SER A 7 21.85 -25.08 12.23
CA SER A 7 21.42 -25.81 13.41
C SER A 7 21.42 -24.92 14.65
N LEU A 8 20.68 -25.35 15.68
CA LEU A 8 20.54 -24.61 16.94
C LEU A 8 21.91 -24.42 17.63
N PRO A 9 22.29 -23.18 17.99
CA PRO A 9 23.51 -22.90 18.73
C PRO A 9 23.34 -23.20 20.22
N ALA A 10 23.49 -24.47 20.63
CA ALA A 10 23.36 -24.88 22.02
C ALA A 10 24.36 -24.14 22.93
N GLY A 11 23.92 -23.74 24.12
CA GLY A 11 24.71 -22.96 25.09
C GLY A 11 24.75 -21.45 24.81
N GLU A 12 24.26 -20.98 23.66
CA GLU A 12 24.29 -19.56 23.32
C GLU A 12 22.93 -18.87 23.51
N ARG A 13 22.95 -17.56 23.72
CA ARG A 13 21.75 -16.71 23.80
C ARG A 13 21.22 -16.44 22.41
N VAL A 14 19.94 -16.78 22.17
CA VAL A 14 19.26 -16.63 20.90
C VAL A 14 18.08 -15.68 21.07
N GLY A 15 18.16 -14.50 20.43
CA GLY A 15 17.07 -13.55 20.37
C GLY A 15 15.98 -14.00 19.40
N ILE A 16 14.72 -13.95 19.83
CA ILE A 16 13.56 -14.31 19.01
C ILE A 16 12.55 -13.17 19.01
N ALA A 17 12.13 -12.74 17.80
CA ALA A 17 10.90 -11.94 17.65
C ALA A 17 9.71 -12.81 18.07
N PHE A 18 9.12 -12.49 19.20
CA PHE A 18 8.10 -13.32 19.84
C PHE A 18 6.73 -12.67 19.74
N SER A 19 5.80 -13.33 19.05
CA SER A 19 4.43 -12.87 18.89
C SER A 19 3.45 -13.45 19.92
N GLY A 20 3.86 -14.46 20.68
CA GLY A 20 2.96 -15.22 21.56
C GLY A 20 2.07 -16.24 20.83
N GLY A 21 2.20 -16.38 19.51
CA GLY A 21 1.54 -17.40 18.72
C GLY A 21 2.21 -18.78 18.84
N LEU A 22 1.55 -19.82 18.29
CA LEU A 22 2.00 -21.22 18.39
C LEU A 22 3.44 -21.39 17.92
N ASP A 23 3.76 -20.93 16.71
CA ASP A 23 5.07 -21.13 16.09
C ASP A 23 6.23 -20.57 16.95
N THR A 24 6.07 -19.36 17.48
CA THR A 24 7.11 -18.74 18.32
C THR A 24 7.16 -19.33 19.72
N SER A 25 6.02 -19.74 20.27
CA SER A 25 5.95 -20.40 21.60
C SER A 25 6.65 -21.75 21.61
N VAL A 26 6.37 -22.57 20.60
CA VAL A 26 7.04 -23.85 20.41
C VAL A 26 8.53 -23.66 20.16
N ALA A 27 8.92 -22.70 19.32
CA ALA A 27 10.33 -22.42 19.03
C ALA A 27 11.11 -22.07 20.29
N VAL A 28 10.55 -21.24 21.18
CA VAL A 28 11.19 -20.86 22.46
C VAL A 28 11.36 -22.09 23.37
N ALA A 29 10.29 -22.88 23.57
CA ALA A 29 10.33 -24.07 24.41
C ALA A 29 11.29 -25.14 23.87
N TRP A 30 11.26 -25.38 22.55
CA TRP A 30 12.14 -26.33 21.88
C TRP A 30 13.62 -25.92 21.98
N MET A 31 13.95 -24.64 21.71
CA MET A 31 15.31 -24.13 21.87
C MET A 31 15.81 -24.33 23.30
N ARG A 32 14.96 -24.06 24.30
CA ARG A 32 15.29 -24.26 25.70
C ARG A 32 15.58 -25.73 26.01
N GLU A 33 14.72 -26.65 25.54
CA GLU A 33 14.89 -28.11 25.75
C GLU A 33 16.17 -28.63 25.07
N LYS A 34 16.52 -28.10 23.90
CA LYS A 34 17.73 -28.48 23.16
C LYS A 34 19.01 -27.74 23.63
N GLY A 35 18.92 -26.97 24.71
CA GLY A 35 20.06 -26.41 25.42
C GLY A 35 20.54 -25.03 24.95
N ALA A 36 19.81 -24.33 24.08
CA ALA A 36 20.04 -22.92 23.83
C ALA A 36 19.40 -22.03 24.92
N VAL A 37 19.73 -20.76 24.95
CA VAL A 37 19.20 -19.78 25.90
C VAL A 37 18.30 -18.78 25.13
N PRO A 38 17.00 -19.02 25.04
CA PRO A 38 16.10 -18.15 24.30
C PRO A 38 15.90 -16.82 25.04
N CYS A 39 16.02 -15.72 24.30
CA CYS A 39 15.74 -14.36 24.73
C CYS A 39 14.63 -13.79 23.80
N THR A 40 13.50 -13.42 24.35
CA THR A 40 12.34 -13.03 23.56
C THR A 40 12.14 -11.52 23.55
N TYR A 41 11.79 -10.99 22.40
CA TYR A 41 11.50 -9.59 22.17
C TYR A 41 10.16 -9.45 21.46
N THR A 42 9.20 -8.84 22.11
CA THR A 42 7.85 -8.59 21.59
C THR A 42 7.74 -7.13 21.18
N ALA A 43 7.31 -6.87 19.97
CA ALA A 43 7.00 -5.52 19.53
C ALA A 43 5.56 -5.16 19.91
N ASP A 44 5.37 -4.07 20.65
CA ASP A 44 4.08 -3.40 20.74
C ASP A 44 3.89 -2.52 19.51
N LEU A 45 3.08 -2.99 18.59
CA LEU A 45 2.74 -2.32 17.32
C LEU A 45 1.33 -1.72 17.37
N GLY A 46 0.64 -1.74 18.53
CA GLY A 46 -0.77 -1.40 18.63
C GLY A 46 -1.68 -2.40 17.90
N GLN A 47 -1.33 -3.68 17.92
CA GLN A 47 -2.01 -4.74 17.20
C GLN A 47 -3.39 -5.08 17.77
N TYR A 48 -4.40 -5.13 16.91
CA TYR A 48 -5.80 -5.39 17.23
C TYR A 48 -6.10 -6.87 17.48
N ASP A 49 -5.22 -7.78 17.06
CA ASP A 49 -5.36 -9.23 17.25
C ASP A 49 -4.77 -9.76 18.56
N GLU A 50 -4.10 -8.89 19.37
CA GLU A 50 -3.60 -9.23 20.71
C GLU A 50 -4.24 -8.31 21.76
N PRO A 51 -5.25 -8.80 22.50
CA PRO A 51 -5.99 -7.95 23.44
C PRO A 51 -5.20 -7.55 24.71
N ASP A 52 -4.13 -8.31 25.03
CA ASP A 52 -3.30 -8.06 26.23
C ASP A 52 -1.81 -8.23 25.88
N ILE A 53 -1.29 -7.27 25.15
CA ILE A 53 0.12 -7.26 24.74
C ILE A 53 1.08 -7.25 25.95
N GLY A 54 0.65 -6.67 27.07
CA GLY A 54 1.42 -6.62 28.30
C GLY A 54 1.68 -7.98 28.93
N SER A 55 0.82 -8.97 28.68
CA SER A 55 0.98 -10.36 29.18
C SER A 55 1.94 -11.21 28.35
N VAL A 56 2.28 -10.79 27.12
CA VAL A 56 3.09 -11.60 26.18
C VAL A 56 4.48 -11.93 26.73
N PRO A 57 5.23 -11.01 27.37
CA PRO A 57 6.50 -11.38 28.01
C PRO A 57 6.37 -12.44 29.10
N GLY A 58 5.30 -12.40 29.89
CA GLY A 58 4.99 -13.44 30.89
C GLY A 58 4.73 -14.82 30.26
N ARG A 59 4.06 -14.84 29.11
CA ARG A 59 3.87 -16.07 28.33
C ARG A 59 5.21 -16.63 27.83
N ALA A 60 6.10 -15.75 27.32
CA ALA A 60 7.42 -16.16 26.87
C ALA A 60 8.27 -16.77 28.00
N ALA A 61 8.23 -16.16 29.19
CA ALA A 61 8.91 -16.70 30.36
C ALA A 61 8.40 -18.09 30.76
N ALA A 62 7.09 -18.35 30.64
CA ALA A 62 6.50 -19.67 30.88
C ALA A 62 7.02 -20.74 29.91
N TYR A 63 7.39 -20.38 28.68
CA TYR A 63 8.05 -21.24 27.68
C TYR A 63 9.57 -21.39 27.91
N GLY A 64 10.14 -20.72 28.92
CA GLY A 64 11.54 -20.85 29.31
C GLY A 64 12.47 -19.79 28.71
N ALA A 65 11.97 -18.64 28.26
CA ALA A 65 12.78 -17.51 27.88
C ALA A 65 13.54 -16.96 29.09
N GLU A 66 14.87 -16.72 28.95
CA GLU A 66 15.71 -16.10 29.97
C GLU A 66 15.44 -14.60 30.06
N VAL A 67 15.27 -13.96 28.91
CA VAL A 67 14.88 -12.56 28.76
C VAL A 67 13.55 -12.52 28.04
N ALA A 68 12.63 -11.67 28.51
CA ALA A 68 11.37 -11.42 27.85
C ALA A 68 11.03 -9.93 27.91
N ARG A 69 11.20 -9.22 26.78
CA ARG A 69 11.01 -7.77 26.70
C ARG A 69 9.84 -7.40 25.80
N LEU A 70 9.05 -6.41 26.24
CA LEU A 70 8.10 -5.69 25.42
C LEU A 70 8.75 -4.39 24.96
N VAL A 71 8.79 -4.13 23.66
CA VAL A 71 9.39 -2.95 23.04
C VAL A 71 8.27 -2.13 22.39
N ASP A 72 8.07 -0.90 22.88
CA ASP A 72 7.11 0.01 22.27
C ASP A 72 7.60 0.51 20.90
N CYS A 73 6.91 0.08 19.86
CA CYS A 73 7.23 0.39 18.47
C CYS A 73 6.16 1.31 17.81
N ARG A 74 5.09 1.67 18.54
CA ARG A 74 3.91 2.35 17.97
C ARG A 74 4.24 3.69 17.34
N ALA A 75 4.94 4.55 18.05
CA ALA A 75 5.30 5.88 17.54
C ALA A 75 6.18 5.79 16.29
N ALA A 76 7.18 4.91 16.28
CA ALA A 76 8.04 4.70 15.11
C ALA A 76 7.24 4.15 13.91
N LEU A 77 6.34 3.20 14.15
CA LEU A 77 5.51 2.62 13.11
C LEU A 77 4.53 3.65 12.51
N VAL A 78 3.96 4.52 13.34
CA VAL A 78 3.11 5.60 12.87
C VAL A 78 3.87 6.57 11.98
N GLU A 79 5.07 6.98 12.37
CA GLU A 79 5.91 7.89 11.56
C GLU A 79 6.28 7.27 10.20
N GLU A 80 6.65 5.99 10.17
CA GLU A 80 6.96 5.31 8.91
C GLU A 80 5.71 5.13 8.03
N GLY A 81 4.52 4.93 8.63
CA GLY A 81 3.25 4.88 7.90
C GLY A 81 2.85 6.22 7.31
N LEU A 82 3.05 7.32 8.04
CA LEU A 82 2.83 8.67 7.52
C LEU A 82 3.80 9.02 6.38
N ALA A 83 5.05 8.54 6.47
CA ALA A 83 5.99 8.66 5.36
C ALA A 83 5.54 7.87 4.12
N ALA A 84 5.03 6.65 4.32
CA ALA A 84 4.48 5.84 3.24
C ALA A 84 3.25 6.49 2.59
N LEU A 85 2.34 7.06 3.39
CA LEU A 85 1.19 7.83 2.93
C LEU A 85 1.62 9.02 2.07
N ALA A 86 2.54 9.84 2.59
CA ALA A 86 3.02 11.03 1.89
C ALA A 86 3.71 10.72 0.56
N CYS A 87 4.31 9.55 0.44
CA CYS A 87 4.96 9.07 -0.79
C CYS A 87 4.04 8.28 -1.73
N GLY A 88 2.79 7.98 -1.35
CA GLY A 88 1.95 7.06 -2.10
C GLY A 88 2.58 5.68 -2.29
N ALA A 89 3.31 5.17 -1.27
CA ALA A 89 4.16 3.99 -1.34
C ALA A 89 3.35 2.67 -1.36
N PHE A 90 2.41 2.55 -2.29
CA PHE A 90 1.47 1.43 -2.39
C PHE A 90 1.47 0.86 -3.82
N HIS A 91 2.01 -0.35 -3.99
CA HIS A 91 2.26 -0.90 -5.32
C HIS A 91 1.17 -1.86 -5.82
N ILE A 92 0.37 -2.46 -4.93
CA ILE A 92 -0.71 -3.38 -5.29
C ILE A 92 -2.02 -2.60 -5.28
N ARG A 93 -2.63 -2.50 -6.46
CA ARG A 93 -3.94 -1.86 -6.65
C ARG A 93 -4.77 -2.74 -7.58
N SER A 94 -5.99 -3.07 -7.19
CA SER A 94 -6.92 -3.89 -7.96
C SER A 94 -8.36 -3.46 -7.70
N GLY A 95 -9.17 -3.30 -8.76
CA GLY A 95 -10.59 -2.98 -8.62
C GLY A 95 -10.87 -1.70 -7.82
N GLY A 96 -10.01 -0.69 -7.90
CA GLY A 96 -10.13 0.54 -7.10
C GLY A 96 -9.69 0.41 -5.64
N ARG A 97 -9.24 -0.77 -5.22
CA ARG A 97 -8.77 -1.05 -3.86
C ARG A 97 -7.24 -1.05 -3.79
N VAL A 98 -6.71 -0.62 -2.66
CA VAL A 98 -5.27 -0.52 -2.41
C VAL A 98 -4.87 -1.43 -1.26
N TYR A 99 -3.77 -2.15 -1.43
CA TYR A 99 -3.05 -2.77 -0.32
C TYR A 99 -2.02 -1.79 0.23
N PHE A 100 -2.17 -1.39 1.47
CA PHE A 100 -1.39 -0.31 2.09
C PHE A 100 -0.04 -0.77 2.68
N ASN A 101 0.42 -1.98 2.37
CA ASN A 101 1.71 -2.52 2.83
C ASN A 101 1.91 -2.48 4.37
N THR A 102 0.85 -2.61 5.15
CA THR A 102 0.89 -2.42 6.61
C THR A 102 1.77 -3.45 7.32
N THR A 103 1.70 -4.73 6.91
CA THR A 103 2.59 -5.78 7.42
C THR A 103 4.04 -5.58 7.01
N PRO A 104 4.42 -5.36 5.72
CA PRO A 104 5.80 -5.06 5.33
C PRO A 104 6.42 -3.89 6.10
N LEU A 105 5.63 -2.84 6.32
CA LEU A 105 6.05 -1.66 7.09
C LEU A 105 6.30 -2.01 8.56
N GLY A 106 5.40 -2.78 9.17
CA GLY A 106 5.57 -3.30 10.53
C GLY A 106 6.88 -4.08 10.69
N ARG A 107 7.26 -4.87 9.68
CA ARG A 107 8.51 -5.66 9.71
C ARG A 107 9.77 -4.78 9.66
N ALA A 108 9.71 -3.63 8.96
CA ALA A 108 10.83 -2.67 8.97
C ALA A 108 11.10 -2.14 10.38
N VAL A 109 10.05 -1.77 11.10
CA VAL A 109 10.14 -1.25 12.47
C VAL A 109 10.50 -2.36 13.45
N THR A 110 9.81 -3.50 13.40
CA THR A 110 10.08 -4.64 14.28
C THR A 110 11.52 -5.14 14.13
N GLY A 111 11.96 -5.41 12.88
CA GLY A 111 13.29 -5.95 12.60
C GLY A 111 14.43 -5.03 13.00
N THR A 112 14.19 -3.73 13.14
CA THR A 112 15.22 -2.76 13.56
C THR A 112 15.18 -2.52 15.07
N LEU A 113 14.02 -2.26 15.66
CA LEU A 113 13.92 -1.88 17.08
C LEU A 113 14.13 -3.06 18.03
N LEU A 114 13.67 -4.27 17.66
CA LEU A 114 13.96 -5.45 18.48
C LEU A 114 15.45 -5.81 18.48
N VAL A 115 16.12 -5.68 17.33
CA VAL A 115 17.59 -5.87 17.26
C VAL A 115 18.33 -4.84 18.09
N ARG A 116 17.84 -3.61 18.15
CA ARG A 116 18.40 -2.59 19.06
C ARG A 116 18.24 -2.99 20.53
N ALA A 117 17.08 -3.50 20.92
CA ALA A 117 16.86 -4.01 22.28
C ALA A 117 17.76 -5.25 22.59
N MET A 118 17.97 -6.10 21.60
CA MET A 118 18.92 -7.24 21.73
C MET A 118 20.37 -6.78 22.00
N LEU A 119 20.80 -5.69 21.37
CA LEU A 119 22.13 -5.14 21.60
C LEU A 119 22.33 -4.67 23.05
N GLU A 120 21.28 -4.11 23.68
CA GLU A 120 21.30 -3.69 25.08
C GLU A 120 21.44 -4.88 26.03
N ASP A 121 20.95 -6.06 25.62
CA ASP A 121 21.02 -7.31 26.39
C ASP A 121 22.20 -8.21 25.99
N ASP A 122 23.12 -7.73 25.14
CA ASP A 122 24.25 -8.48 24.57
C ASP A 122 23.85 -9.80 23.90
N VAL A 123 22.77 -9.80 23.11
CA VAL A 123 22.29 -10.95 22.35
C VAL A 123 22.69 -10.78 20.89
N GLN A 124 23.50 -11.73 20.38
CA GLN A 124 24.16 -11.62 19.07
C GLN A 124 23.61 -12.56 18.00
N ILE A 125 22.58 -13.35 18.33
CA ILE A 125 21.90 -14.26 17.40
C ILE A 125 20.45 -13.82 17.26
N TRP A 126 20.06 -13.48 16.04
CA TRP A 126 18.70 -13.02 15.71
C TRP A 126 17.88 -14.11 15.06
N GLY A 127 16.66 -14.30 15.54
CA GLY A 127 15.69 -15.25 15.00
C GLY A 127 14.27 -14.73 15.05
N ASP A 128 13.42 -15.42 14.30
CA ASP A 128 11.98 -15.19 14.23
C ASP A 128 11.25 -16.48 13.80
N GLY A 129 9.93 -16.47 13.94
CA GLY A 129 9.05 -17.60 13.59
C GLY A 129 8.66 -17.69 12.12
N SER A 130 9.30 -16.96 11.21
CA SER A 130 8.92 -16.94 9.79
C SER A 130 9.19 -18.26 9.10
N THR A 131 8.21 -18.73 8.31
CA THR A 131 8.35 -19.94 7.50
C THR A 131 9.18 -19.66 6.23
N PHE A 132 9.85 -20.70 5.70
CA PHE A 132 10.69 -20.58 4.50
C PHE A 132 9.91 -20.23 3.22
N LYS A 133 8.60 -20.39 3.19
CA LYS A 133 7.71 -20.02 2.07
C LYS A 133 7.14 -18.61 2.17
N GLY A 134 7.28 -17.96 3.32
CA GLY A 134 6.76 -16.62 3.57
C GLY A 134 7.69 -15.50 3.09
N ASN A 135 7.17 -14.27 3.10
CA ASN A 135 7.97 -13.07 2.79
C ASN A 135 8.82 -12.61 3.99
N ASP A 136 8.32 -12.85 5.21
CA ASP A 136 8.90 -12.27 6.42
C ASP A 136 10.28 -12.81 6.76
N ILE A 137 10.58 -14.04 6.32
CA ILE A 137 11.91 -14.62 6.52
C ILE A 137 13.02 -13.76 5.90
N GLU A 138 12.76 -13.16 4.74
CA GLU A 138 13.69 -12.26 4.08
C GLU A 138 13.64 -10.85 4.68
N ARG A 139 12.46 -10.34 5.00
CA ARG A 139 12.28 -9.01 5.61
C ARG A 139 13.05 -8.91 6.93
N PHE A 140 12.86 -9.85 7.86
CA PHE A 140 13.56 -9.88 9.13
C PHE A 140 15.07 -10.12 8.98
N TYR A 141 15.48 -10.94 8.03
CA TYR A 141 16.88 -11.15 7.71
C TYR A 141 17.57 -9.83 7.31
N ARG A 142 16.96 -9.08 6.37
CA ARG A 142 17.50 -7.81 5.89
C ARG A 142 17.53 -6.74 6.97
N TYR A 143 16.39 -6.48 7.61
CA TYR A 143 16.30 -5.43 8.62
C TYR A 143 17.19 -5.72 9.83
N GLY A 144 17.27 -6.96 10.26
CA GLY A 144 18.17 -7.37 11.34
C GLY A 144 19.63 -7.09 11.02
N LEU A 145 20.10 -7.46 9.83
CA LEU A 145 21.48 -7.21 9.41
C LEU A 145 21.77 -5.74 9.07
N LEU A 146 20.77 -4.97 8.65
CA LEU A 146 20.91 -3.52 8.51
C LEU A 146 21.05 -2.84 9.86
N ALA A 147 20.32 -3.28 10.88
CA ALA A 147 20.41 -2.75 12.23
C ALA A 147 21.70 -3.16 12.94
N ASN A 148 22.15 -4.41 12.75
CA ASN A 148 23.42 -4.91 13.29
C ASN A 148 24.08 -5.91 12.31
N PRO A 149 25.09 -5.48 11.53
CA PRO A 149 25.75 -6.33 10.55
C PRO A 149 26.59 -7.46 11.14
N SER A 150 26.85 -7.47 12.45
CA SER A 150 27.58 -8.54 13.13
C SER A 150 26.72 -9.72 13.58
N LEU A 151 25.39 -9.61 13.51
CA LEU A 151 24.48 -10.68 13.90
C LEU A 151 24.74 -11.98 13.15
N ARG A 152 24.62 -13.08 13.86
CA ARG A 152 24.33 -14.41 13.31
C ARG A 152 22.81 -14.59 13.30
N ILE A 153 22.32 -15.39 12.39
CA ILE A 153 20.88 -15.59 12.16
C ILE A 153 20.54 -17.03 12.43
N TYR A 154 19.60 -17.28 13.33
CA TYR A 154 19.02 -18.59 13.54
C TYR A 154 17.51 -18.54 13.31
N LYS A 155 17.02 -19.36 12.42
CA LYS A 155 15.59 -19.46 12.13
C LYS A 155 15.13 -20.89 12.32
N PRO A 156 14.25 -21.18 13.29
CA PRO A 156 13.77 -22.55 13.57
C PRO A 156 13.27 -23.26 12.31
N TRP A 157 12.52 -22.57 11.44
CA TRP A 157 12.00 -23.12 10.19
C TRP A 157 13.05 -23.40 9.10
N LEU A 158 14.33 -23.09 9.32
CA LEU A 158 15.46 -23.48 8.47
C LEU A 158 16.31 -24.57 9.13
N ASP A 159 16.02 -24.96 10.36
CA ASP A 159 16.69 -26.03 11.09
C ASP A 159 15.98 -27.37 10.78
N ALA A 160 16.74 -28.32 10.21
CA ALA A 160 16.19 -29.60 9.82
C ALA A 160 15.66 -30.42 11.01
N ASP A 161 16.31 -30.31 12.18
CA ASP A 161 15.89 -31.02 13.39
C ASP A 161 14.57 -30.46 13.92
N PHE A 162 14.41 -29.13 13.93
CA PHE A 162 13.15 -28.47 14.29
C PHE A 162 12.01 -28.88 13.35
N VAL A 163 12.25 -28.80 12.04
CA VAL A 163 11.23 -29.13 11.04
C VAL A 163 10.85 -30.61 11.06
N SER A 164 11.80 -31.51 11.31
CA SER A 164 11.50 -32.95 11.38
C SER A 164 10.71 -33.34 12.62
N GLU A 165 10.95 -32.67 13.75
CA GLU A 165 10.26 -32.92 15.02
C GLU A 165 8.90 -32.20 15.12
N LEU A 166 8.77 -31.00 14.52
CA LEU A 166 7.67 -30.04 14.76
C LEU A 166 7.06 -29.49 13.47
N GLY A 167 7.14 -30.23 12.37
CA GLY A 167 6.88 -29.75 11.00
C GLY A 167 5.46 -29.30 10.68
N GLY A 168 4.49 -29.43 11.63
CA GLY A 168 3.11 -29.03 11.43
C GLY A 168 2.46 -28.44 12.68
N ARG A 169 1.36 -27.70 12.52
CA ARG A 169 0.64 -27.06 13.63
C ARG A 169 0.10 -28.08 14.65
N LYS A 170 -0.34 -29.23 14.16
CA LYS A 170 -0.84 -30.31 15.00
C LYS A 170 0.28 -30.88 15.89
N GLU A 171 1.40 -31.20 15.28
CA GLU A 171 2.59 -31.71 15.94
C GLU A 171 3.12 -30.72 16.99
N MET A 172 3.16 -29.41 16.64
CA MET A 172 3.53 -28.36 17.57
C MET A 172 2.60 -28.25 18.78
N SER A 173 1.29 -28.35 18.56
CA SER A 173 0.30 -28.27 19.64
C SER A 173 0.40 -29.50 20.58
N GLU A 174 0.50 -30.68 20.00
CA GLU A 174 0.67 -31.94 20.75
C GLU A 174 1.97 -31.92 21.56
N TRP A 175 3.07 -31.44 20.97
CA TRP A 175 4.38 -31.33 21.61
C TRP A 175 4.36 -30.42 22.85
N LEU A 176 3.67 -29.26 22.80
CA LEU A 176 3.48 -28.39 23.96
C LEU A 176 2.63 -29.03 25.06
N LEU A 177 1.51 -29.66 24.67
CA LEU A 177 0.60 -30.32 25.62
C LEU A 177 1.26 -31.48 26.36
N GLU A 178 2.07 -32.28 25.67
CA GLU A 178 2.83 -33.40 26.29
C GLU A 178 3.80 -32.92 27.38
N ARG A 179 4.29 -31.66 27.25
CA ARG A 179 5.21 -31.03 28.21
C ARG A 179 4.51 -30.19 29.28
N GLY A 180 3.15 -30.20 29.28
CA GLY A 180 2.35 -29.43 30.21
C GLY A 180 2.55 -27.91 30.08
N LEU A 181 2.98 -27.46 28.91
CA LEU A 181 3.19 -26.05 28.66
C LEU A 181 1.86 -25.37 28.34
N PRO A 182 1.64 -24.10 28.80
CA PRO A 182 0.37 -23.41 28.64
C PRO A 182 0.16 -23.00 27.16
N TYR A 183 -0.54 -23.82 26.41
CA TYR A 183 -0.97 -23.52 25.08
C TYR A 183 -2.50 -23.30 25.08
N ARG A 184 -2.91 -22.10 24.66
CA ARG A 184 -4.32 -21.86 24.35
C ARG A 184 -4.58 -22.37 22.96
N ASP A 185 -5.30 -23.47 22.87
CA ASP A 185 -5.84 -23.92 21.60
C ASP A 185 -6.70 -22.79 21.04
N SER A 186 -6.18 -22.07 20.06
CA SER A 186 -7.02 -21.17 19.30
C SER A 186 -7.95 -22.08 18.51
N ALA A 187 -9.25 -22.03 18.81
CA ALA A 187 -10.28 -22.64 18.00
C ALA A 187 -9.88 -22.50 16.53
N GLU A 188 -10.07 -23.54 15.75
CA GLU A 188 -9.59 -23.67 14.37
C GLU A 188 -10.08 -22.49 13.54
N LYS A 189 -9.35 -21.36 13.58
CA LYS A 189 -9.67 -20.17 12.78
C LYS A 189 -9.54 -20.55 11.32
N ALA A 190 -10.51 -20.12 10.53
CA ALA A 190 -10.54 -20.39 9.08
C ALA A 190 -9.35 -19.76 8.32
N TYR A 191 -8.64 -18.83 8.93
CA TYR A 191 -7.49 -18.11 8.38
C TYR A 191 -6.54 -17.64 9.51
N SER A 192 -5.34 -17.20 9.14
CA SER A 192 -4.39 -16.54 10.05
C SER A 192 -4.57 -15.02 9.99
N THR A 193 -4.32 -14.34 11.11
CA THR A 193 -4.38 -12.87 11.21
C THR A 193 -3.05 -12.35 11.76
N ASP A 194 -2.60 -11.21 11.22
CA ASP A 194 -1.42 -10.45 11.66
C ASP A 194 -1.76 -8.96 11.57
N ALA A 195 -1.77 -8.26 12.70
CA ALA A 195 -2.20 -6.87 12.77
C ALA A 195 -1.14 -5.95 13.37
N ASN A 196 -1.29 -4.67 13.07
CA ASN A 196 -0.61 -3.56 13.73
C ASN A 196 -1.51 -2.32 13.70
N ILE A 197 -1.05 -1.19 14.22
CA ILE A 197 -1.84 0.04 14.30
C ILE A 197 -2.34 0.55 12.94
N TRP A 198 -1.69 0.21 11.82
CA TRP A 198 -2.08 0.65 10.49
C TRP A 198 -3.01 -0.29 9.75
N GLY A 199 -3.04 -1.57 10.13
CA GLY A 199 -3.89 -2.52 9.43
C GLY A 199 -3.73 -3.96 9.89
N ALA A 200 -4.58 -4.82 9.35
CA ALA A 200 -4.56 -6.25 9.55
C ALA A 200 -4.44 -6.99 8.21
N THR A 201 -3.73 -8.11 8.25
CA THR A 201 -3.62 -9.08 7.16
C THR A 201 -4.32 -10.36 7.56
N HIS A 202 -5.22 -10.85 6.73
CA HIS A 202 -5.88 -12.15 6.86
C HIS A 202 -5.45 -13.02 5.69
N GLU A 203 -4.83 -14.16 5.97
CA GLU A 203 -4.30 -15.05 4.93
C GLU A 203 -4.32 -16.51 5.33
N ALA A 204 -3.92 -17.39 4.43
CA ALA A 204 -3.79 -18.83 4.59
C ALA A 204 -5.12 -19.60 4.74
N LYS A 205 -5.04 -20.90 4.78
CA LYS A 205 -6.16 -21.87 4.95
C LYS A 205 -7.30 -21.60 3.94
N ALA A 206 -8.51 -21.26 4.42
CA ALA A 206 -9.66 -21.00 3.56
C ALA A 206 -9.42 -19.87 2.54
N LEU A 207 -8.61 -18.87 2.90
CA LEU A 207 -8.31 -17.74 2.02
C LEU A 207 -7.30 -18.05 0.91
N GLU A 208 -6.64 -19.22 0.94
CA GLU A 208 -5.82 -19.70 -0.19
C GLU A 208 -6.66 -20.08 -1.41
N HIS A 209 -7.96 -20.34 -1.22
CA HIS A 209 -8.90 -20.68 -2.26
C HIS A 209 -9.58 -19.43 -2.81
N LEU A 210 -9.62 -19.28 -4.15
CA LEU A 210 -10.19 -18.10 -4.81
C LEU A 210 -11.73 -18.08 -4.83
N ASP A 211 -12.38 -19.19 -4.46
CA ASP A 211 -13.82 -19.31 -4.29
C ASP A 211 -14.32 -18.89 -2.88
N ALA A 212 -13.41 -18.59 -1.95
CA ALA A 212 -13.74 -17.98 -0.67
C ALA A 212 -13.79 -16.46 -0.81
N GLY A 213 -14.95 -15.84 -0.60
CA GLY A 213 -15.13 -14.38 -0.68
C GLY A 213 -14.55 -13.61 0.52
N VAL A 214 -14.46 -12.28 0.41
CA VAL A 214 -14.05 -11.38 1.51
C VAL A 214 -14.92 -11.58 2.77
N GLU A 215 -16.16 -12.01 2.59
CA GLU A 215 -17.14 -12.27 3.66
C GLU A 215 -16.72 -13.43 4.60
N THR A 216 -15.72 -14.24 4.21
CA THR A 216 -15.11 -15.24 5.08
C THR A 216 -14.34 -14.62 6.24
N VAL A 217 -13.90 -13.37 6.07
CA VAL A 217 -13.14 -12.64 7.10
C VAL A 217 -14.09 -11.94 8.07
N ASP A 218 -13.77 -12.07 9.35
CA ASP A 218 -14.40 -11.28 10.41
C ASP A 218 -13.51 -10.08 10.72
N PRO A 219 -13.92 -8.84 10.34
CA PRO A 219 -13.08 -7.67 10.51
C PRO A 219 -12.73 -7.42 11.99
N ILE A 220 -11.47 -7.07 12.25
CA ILE A 220 -11.00 -6.73 13.60
C ILE A 220 -10.73 -5.24 13.78
N MET A 221 -10.65 -4.49 12.68
CA MET A 221 -10.46 -3.04 12.70
C MET A 221 -11.67 -2.28 12.18
N GLY A 222 -12.66 -2.97 11.66
CA GLY A 222 -13.84 -2.39 11.06
C GLY A 222 -15.12 -3.19 11.29
N VAL A 223 -16.08 -3.00 10.40
CA VAL A 223 -17.39 -3.66 10.43
C VAL A 223 -17.61 -4.47 9.16
N ARG A 224 -18.48 -5.46 9.23
CA ARG A 224 -18.93 -6.25 8.07
C ARG A 224 -19.80 -5.38 7.15
N PHE A 225 -19.16 -4.53 6.36
CA PHE A 225 -19.87 -3.58 5.51
C PHE A 225 -20.72 -4.25 4.43
N TRP A 226 -20.48 -5.52 4.11
CA TRP A 226 -21.30 -6.31 3.17
C TRP A 226 -22.58 -6.86 3.81
N ASP A 227 -22.68 -6.88 5.12
CA ASP A 227 -23.86 -7.36 5.84
C ASP A 227 -24.91 -6.25 5.94
N ALA A 228 -26.04 -6.45 5.27
CA ALA A 228 -27.15 -5.48 5.26
C ALA A 228 -27.76 -5.24 6.64
N GLY A 229 -27.58 -6.16 7.60
CA GLY A 229 -28.03 -6.02 8.99
C GLY A 229 -27.19 -5.07 9.83
N VAL A 230 -25.99 -4.70 9.37
CA VAL A 230 -25.11 -3.73 10.04
C VAL A 230 -25.52 -2.31 9.66
N GLU A 231 -25.94 -1.50 10.64
CA GLU A 231 -26.26 -0.09 10.42
C GLU A 231 -24.98 0.74 10.29
N ILE A 232 -24.82 1.45 9.17
CA ILE A 232 -23.71 2.34 8.88
C ILE A 232 -24.30 3.69 8.42
N PRO A 233 -24.58 4.62 9.35
CA PRO A 233 -25.12 5.94 9.00
C PRO A 233 -24.07 6.75 8.24
N ALA A 234 -24.50 7.57 7.29
CA ALA A 234 -23.61 8.47 6.58
C ALA A 234 -23.02 9.51 7.55
N GLU A 235 -21.74 9.83 7.38
CA GLU A 235 -21.01 10.78 8.22
C GLU A 235 -20.13 11.69 7.37
N ASP A 236 -20.12 12.99 7.67
CA ASP A 236 -19.22 13.97 7.07
C ASP A 236 -17.96 14.09 7.94
N VAL A 237 -16.82 13.89 7.33
CA VAL A 237 -15.51 13.91 8.00
C VAL A 237 -14.57 14.84 7.26
N THR A 238 -14.00 15.80 7.97
CA THR A 238 -13.00 16.73 7.46
C THR A 238 -11.61 16.34 7.95
N ILE A 239 -10.65 16.20 7.05
CA ILE A 239 -9.27 15.83 7.36
C ILE A 239 -8.36 16.96 6.91
N GLY A 240 -7.59 17.51 7.85
CA GLY A 240 -6.64 18.59 7.62
C GLY A 240 -5.20 18.07 7.51
N PHE A 241 -4.46 18.61 6.54
CA PHE A 241 -3.05 18.33 6.31
C PHE A 241 -2.21 19.60 6.33
N VAL A 242 -1.02 19.49 6.89
CA VAL A 242 0.01 20.53 6.84
C VAL A 242 1.31 19.90 6.35
N ARG A 243 1.82 20.37 5.23
CA ARG A 243 3.07 19.90 4.61
C ARG A 243 3.17 18.38 4.49
N GLY A 244 2.08 17.79 4.02
CA GLY A 244 1.99 16.34 3.78
C GLY A 244 1.62 15.48 4.98
N ARG A 245 1.48 16.07 6.17
CA ARG A 245 1.12 15.34 7.40
C ARG A 245 -0.32 15.63 7.78
N PRO A 246 -1.11 14.62 8.11
CA PRO A 246 -2.43 14.84 8.71
C PRO A 246 -2.26 15.46 10.11
N VAL A 247 -3.04 16.46 10.41
CA VAL A 247 -2.96 17.23 11.69
C VAL A 247 -4.27 17.31 12.42
N THR A 248 -5.39 17.28 11.70
CA THR A 248 -6.73 17.35 12.29
C THR A 248 -7.70 16.35 11.67
N ILE A 249 -8.64 15.88 12.46
CA ILE A 249 -9.86 15.19 12.02
C ILE A 249 -11.05 15.94 12.64
N ASN A 250 -11.97 16.41 11.81
CA ASN A 250 -13.11 17.25 12.19
C ASN A 250 -12.69 18.49 13.01
N GLY A 251 -11.57 19.13 12.62
CA GLY A 251 -11.01 20.29 13.30
C GLY A 251 -10.36 20.02 14.66
N LYS A 252 -10.36 18.76 15.14
CA LYS A 252 -9.70 18.37 16.38
C LYS A 252 -8.23 18.04 16.14
N GLU A 253 -7.35 18.65 16.92
CA GLU A 253 -5.94 18.28 17.05
C GLU A 253 -5.77 17.12 18.04
N PHE A 254 -4.67 16.38 17.91
CA PHE A 254 -4.39 15.20 18.73
C PHE A 254 -3.07 15.37 19.50
N PRO A 255 -2.96 14.79 20.72
CA PRO A 255 -1.74 14.86 21.53
C PRO A 255 -0.52 14.24 20.85
N SER A 256 -0.76 13.21 20.03
CA SER A 256 0.28 12.52 19.27
C SER A 256 -0.22 12.04 17.90
N ALA A 257 0.69 11.73 17.00
CA ALA A 257 0.34 11.11 15.72
C ALA A 257 -0.28 9.70 15.92
N VAL A 258 0.05 9.01 17.00
CA VAL A 258 -0.58 7.72 17.37
C VAL A 258 -2.07 7.92 17.63
N ASP A 259 -2.44 8.94 18.43
CA ASP A 259 -3.84 9.24 18.74
C ASP A 259 -4.63 9.64 17.48
N LEU A 260 -4.03 10.40 16.57
CA LEU A 260 -4.64 10.75 15.29
C LEU A 260 -4.92 9.51 14.44
N VAL A 261 -3.97 8.59 14.37
CA VAL A 261 -4.13 7.34 13.60
C VAL A 261 -5.20 6.44 14.21
N LEU A 262 -5.26 6.34 15.54
CA LEU A 262 -6.30 5.59 16.22
C LEU A 262 -7.69 6.19 15.94
N GLU A 263 -7.83 7.50 15.93
CA GLU A 263 -9.10 8.16 15.54
C GLU A 263 -9.42 7.90 14.07
N ALA A 264 -8.43 8.01 13.16
CA ALA A 264 -8.63 7.69 11.75
C ALA A 264 -9.09 6.23 11.55
N ASN A 265 -8.52 5.28 12.31
CA ASN A 265 -8.95 3.89 12.31
C ASN A 265 -10.39 3.74 12.83
N ALA A 266 -10.74 4.44 13.90
CA ALA A 266 -12.09 4.40 14.45
C ALA A 266 -13.14 4.96 13.46
N VAL A 267 -12.79 6.07 12.78
CA VAL A 267 -13.65 6.68 11.76
C VAL A 267 -13.79 5.75 10.53
N GLY A 268 -12.68 5.35 9.92
CA GLY A 268 -12.71 4.49 8.74
C GLY A 268 -13.32 3.11 9.04
N GLY A 269 -13.01 2.57 10.23
CA GLY A 269 -13.47 1.24 10.65
C GLY A 269 -14.99 1.14 10.81
N ARG A 270 -15.65 2.13 11.44
CA ARG A 270 -17.12 2.11 11.60
C ARG A 270 -17.87 2.23 10.29
N HIS A 271 -17.20 2.66 9.21
CA HIS A 271 -17.73 2.66 7.85
C HIS A 271 -17.32 1.43 7.03
N GLY A 272 -16.41 0.59 7.54
CA GLY A 272 -15.86 -0.57 6.83
C GLY A 272 -14.94 -0.20 5.68
N MET A 273 -14.28 0.97 5.73
CA MET A 273 -13.27 1.39 4.75
C MET A 273 -12.00 0.55 4.84
N GLY A 274 -11.23 0.52 3.76
CA GLY A 274 -9.90 -0.06 3.72
C GLY A 274 -9.85 -1.58 3.69
N MET A 275 -10.99 -2.24 3.43
CA MET A 275 -11.01 -3.68 3.15
C MET A 275 -10.61 -3.95 1.70
N SER A 276 -9.65 -4.84 1.50
CA SER A 276 -9.13 -5.13 0.15
C SER A 276 -8.76 -6.61 0.03
N ASP A 277 -9.25 -7.26 -1.02
CA ASP A 277 -8.91 -8.63 -1.41
C ASP A 277 -7.91 -8.55 -2.56
N GLN A 278 -6.69 -9.02 -2.37
CA GLN A 278 -5.60 -8.83 -3.31
C GLN A 278 -4.90 -10.15 -3.65
N ILE A 279 -4.56 -10.29 -4.92
CA ILE A 279 -3.61 -11.31 -5.38
C ILE A 279 -2.26 -10.63 -5.58
N GLU A 280 -1.25 -11.12 -4.87
CA GLU A 280 0.07 -10.55 -4.83
C GLU A 280 1.16 -11.50 -5.34
N ASN A 281 2.28 -10.95 -5.79
CA ASN A 281 3.49 -11.72 -6.04
C ASN A 281 4.38 -11.66 -4.81
N ARG A 282 4.59 -12.80 -4.17
CA ARG A 282 5.56 -12.93 -3.05
C ARG A 282 6.98 -12.58 -3.53
N ILE A 283 7.88 -12.36 -2.59
CA ILE A 283 9.30 -12.09 -2.88
C ILE A 283 9.93 -13.25 -3.67
N ILE A 284 9.47 -14.47 -3.42
CA ILE A 284 9.88 -15.71 -4.13
C ILE A 284 9.16 -15.92 -5.49
N GLU A 285 8.53 -14.87 -6.05
CA GLU A 285 7.78 -14.88 -7.33
C GLU A 285 6.52 -15.78 -7.36
N ALA A 286 6.14 -16.41 -6.27
CA ALA A 286 4.89 -17.17 -6.18
C ALA A 286 3.68 -16.24 -5.98
N LYS A 287 2.53 -16.62 -6.55
CA LYS A 287 1.26 -15.94 -6.30
C LYS A 287 0.71 -16.34 -4.92
N SER A 288 0.14 -15.37 -4.21
CA SER A 288 -0.65 -15.59 -2.99
C SER A 288 -1.83 -14.62 -2.96
N ARG A 289 -2.76 -14.90 -2.07
CA ARG A 289 -3.91 -14.05 -1.81
C ARG A 289 -3.93 -13.67 -0.35
N GLY A 290 -4.35 -12.44 -0.08
CA GLY A 290 -4.64 -11.93 1.25
C GLY A 290 -5.85 -11.00 1.24
N VAL A 291 -6.57 -10.97 2.34
CA VAL A 291 -7.59 -9.98 2.65
C VAL A 291 -7.01 -9.03 3.69
N TYR A 292 -7.12 -7.75 3.45
CA TYR A 292 -6.45 -6.71 4.24
C TYR A 292 -7.45 -5.73 4.80
N GLU A 293 -7.20 -5.25 6.03
CA GLU A 293 -7.89 -4.12 6.63
C GLU A 293 -6.88 -2.98 6.86
N ALA A 294 -7.23 -1.77 6.50
CA ALA A 294 -6.44 -0.57 6.80
C ALA A 294 -7.33 0.69 6.83
N PRO A 295 -8.30 0.76 7.76
CA PRO A 295 -9.36 1.77 7.70
C PRO A 295 -8.85 3.19 7.82
N GLY A 296 -7.96 3.49 8.75
CA GLY A 296 -7.40 4.83 8.93
C GLY A 296 -6.47 5.22 7.77
N MET A 297 -5.66 4.29 7.28
CA MET A 297 -4.80 4.57 6.13
C MET A 297 -5.63 4.86 4.87
N ALA A 298 -6.71 4.12 4.64
CA ALA A 298 -7.62 4.35 3.51
C ALA A 298 -8.29 5.72 3.59
N LEU A 299 -8.80 6.08 4.76
CA LEU A 299 -9.42 7.38 5.00
C LEU A 299 -8.44 8.54 4.74
N LEU A 300 -7.25 8.47 5.32
CA LEU A 300 -6.21 9.48 5.14
C LEU A 300 -5.71 9.53 3.69
N HIS A 301 -5.59 8.38 3.02
CA HIS A 301 -5.12 8.29 1.65
C HIS A 301 -6.07 8.95 0.65
N VAL A 302 -7.37 8.74 0.77
CA VAL A 302 -8.38 9.39 -0.09
C VAL A 302 -8.28 10.91 -0.01
N ALA A 303 -8.21 11.45 1.21
CA ALA A 303 -8.10 12.88 1.41
C ALA A 303 -6.74 13.45 0.93
N TYR A 304 -5.66 12.72 1.18
CA TYR A 304 -4.32 13.09 0.75
C TYR A 304 -4.19 13.12 -0.77
N GLU A 305 -4.62 12.06 -1.48
CA GLU A 305 -4.60 12.01 -2.96
C GLU A 305 -5.43 13.16 -3.56
N ARG A 306 -6.55 13.54 -2.94
CA ARG A 306 -7.35 14.68 -3.41
C ARG A 306 -6.55 15.98 -3.38
N LEU A 307 -5.79 16.24 -2.30
CA LEU A 307 -4.95 17.43 -2.19
C LEU A 307 -3.76 17.38 -3.14
N VAL A 308 -3.10 16.23 -3.27
CA VAL A 308 -1.99 16.05 -4.23
C VAL A 308 -2.44 16.42 -5.64
N ASN A 309 -3.62 15.95 -6.06
CA ASN A 309 -4.20 16.25 -7.37
C ASN A 309 -4.59 17.72 -7.53
N ALA A 310 -5.04 18.40 -6.48
CA ALA A 310 -5.42 19.80 -6.54
C ALA A 310 -4.21 20.75 -6.63
N ILE A 311 -3.05 20.31 -6.14
CA ILE A 311 -1.84 21.14 -5.99
C ILE A 311 -0.88 20.94 -7.15
N HIS A 312 -0.67 19.72 -7.62
CA HIS A 312 0.41 19.40 -8.58
C HIS A 312 -0.09 19.28 -10.01
N ASN A 313 0.80 19.58 -10.97
CA ASN A 313 0.55 19.36 -12.40
C ASN A 313 0.73 17.89 -12.79
N GLU A 314 0.28 17.55 -14.01
CA GLU A 314 0.27 16.18 -14.54
C GLU A 314 1.66 15.52 -14.52
N ASP A 315 2.71 16.22 -14.93
CA ASP A 315 4.07 15.66 -14.96
C ASP A 315 4.56 15.28 -13.55
N THR A 316 4.28 16.13 -12.56
CA THR A 316 4.59 15.85 -11.15
C THR A 316 3.77 14.69 -10.62
N LEU A 317 2.47 14.62 -10.96
CA LEU A 317 1.58 13.50 -10.58
C LEU A 317 2.05 12.18 -11.18
N ALA A 318 2.43 12.17 -12.46
CA ALA A 318 2.96 10.97 -13.11
C ALA A 318 4.24 10.47 -12.42
N GLY A 319 5.15 11.39 -12.10
CA GLY A 319 6.36 11.07 -11.32
C GLY A 319 6.02 10.51 -9.93
N TYR A 320 5.13 11.20 -9.20
CA TYR A 320 4.67 10.77 -7.88
C TYR A 320 4.09 9.36 -7.88
N HIS A 321 3.18 9.04 -8.78
CA HIS A 321 2.56 7.72 -8.85
C HIS A 321 3.54 6.62 -9.24
N ASN A 322 4.44 6.88 -10.19
CA ASN A 322 5.45 5.91 -10.63
C ASN A 322 6.46 5.60 -9.53
N ASP A 323 7.00 6.64 -8.90
CA ASP A 323 8.01 6.51 -7.84
C ASP A 323 7.40 5.98 -6.54
N GLY A 324 6.17 6.38 -6.21
CA GLY A 324 5.42 5.85 -5.09
C GLY A 324 5.16 4.35 -5.23
N ARG A 325 4.72 3.90 -6.42
CA ARG A 325 4.56 2.47 -6.71
C ARG A 325 5.86 1.70 -6.58
N ARG A 326 6.97 2.24 -7.10
CA ARG A 326 8.30 1.64 -7.00
C ARG A 326 8.74 1.53 -5.54
N LEU A 327 8.56 2.59 -4.78
CA LEU A 327 8.85 2.62 -3.35
C LEU A 327 8.01 1.60 -2.56
N GLY A 328 6.72 1.47 -2.88
CA GLY A 328 5.83 0.46 -2.30
C GLY A 328 6.31 -0.97 -2.56
N ARG A 329 6.86 -1.26 -3.76
CA ARG A 329 7.46 -2.57 -4.05
C ARG A 329 8.74 -2.79 -3.25
N LEU A 330 9.61 -1.79 -3.10
CA LEU A 330 10.80 -1.88 -2.27
C LEU A 330 10.43 -2.15 -0.79
N MET A 331 9.41 -1.47 -0.27
CA MET A 331 8.89 -1.73 1.07
C MET A 331 8.41 -3.17 1.23
N TYR A 332 7.63 -3.66 0.27
CA TYR A 332 7.12 -5.03 0.25
C TYR A 332 8.24 -6.08 0.30
N GLU A 333 9.35 -5.83 -0.39
CA GLU A 333 10.55 -6.67 -0.44
C GLU A 333 11.46 -6.57 0.79
N GLY A 334 11.11 -5.80 1.81
CA GLY A 334 11.97 -5.57 2.98
C GLY A 334 13.11 -4.60 2.72
N ARG A 335 12.98 -3.70 1.76
CA ARG A 335 14.00 -2.77 1.29
C ARG A 335 13.69 -1.30 1.60
N TRP A 336 12.83 -1.05 2.58
CA TRP A 336 12.38 0.29 2.98
C TRP A 336 13.52 1.23 3.41
N LEU A 337 14.61 0.66 3.93
CA LEU A 337 15.81 1.38 4.39
C LEU A 337 16.99 1.31 3.40
N ASP A 338 16.80 0.74 2.21
CA ASP A 338 17.82 0.74 1.17
C ASP A 338 18.08 2.16 0.64
N PRO A 339 19.29 2.48 0.17
CA PRO A 339 19.60 3.81 -0.38
C PRO A 339 18.63 4.28 -1.47
N GLN A 340 18.18 3.36 -2.33
CA GLN A 340 17.19 3.68 -3.35
C GLN A 340 15.83 4.08 -2.76
N ALA A 341 15.36 3.38 -1.72
CA ALA A 341 14.11 3.71 -1.06
C ALA A 341 14.22 5.07 -0.33
N LEU A 342 15.35 5.33 0.34
CA LEU A 342 15.61 6.61 0.99
C LEU A 342 15.65 7.77 -0.01
N MET A 343 16.27 7.58 -1.18
CA MET A 343 16.27 8.57 -2.26
C MET A 343 14.86 8.88 -2.76
N LEU A 344 14.03 7.87 -3.01
CA LEU A 344 12.65 8.05 -3.44
C LEU A 344 11.81 8.75 -2.37
N ARG A 345 11.93 8.31 -1.11
CA ARG A 345 11.24 8.93 0.05
C ARG A 345 11.58 10.41 0.17
N GLU A 346 12.88 10.74 0.16
CA GLU A 346 13.35 12.12 0.25
C GLU A 346 12.81 12.97 -0.90
N SER A 347 12.86 12.45 -2.13
CA SER A 347 12.33 13.15 -3.30
C SER A 347 10.83 13.41 -3.19
N LEU A 348 10.05 12.39 -2.90
CA LEU A 348 8.59 12.49 -2.85
C LEU A 348 8.11 13.35 -1.67
N GLN A 349 8.68 13.18 -0.48
CA GLN A 349 8.31 13.99 0.69
C GLN A 349 8.70 15.45 0.51
N ARG A 350 9.90 15.72 -0.02
CA ARG A 350 10.41 17.07 -0.18
C ARG A 350 9.68 17.82 -1.29
N TRP A 351 9.51 17.22 -2.47
CA TRP A 351 9.07 17.95 -3.67
C TRP A 351 7.56 17.83 -3.94
N VAL A 352 6.91 16.80 -3.39
CA VAL A 352 5.47 16.62 -3.49
C VAL A 352 4.80 16.88 -2.14
N GLY A 353 5.11 16.09 -1.13
CA GLY A 353 4.43 16.13 0.17
C GLY A 353 4.53 17.48 0.86
N SER A 354 5.69 18.18 0.80
CA SER A 354 5.86 19.46 1.50
C SER A 354 4.92 20.57 1.02
N ALA A 355 4.39 20.47 -0.20
CA ALA A 355 3.41 21.39 -0.74
C ALA A 355 1.97 21.05 -0.31
N VAL A 356 1.72 19.83 0.16
CA VAL A 356 0.37 19.36 0.47
C VAL A 356 -0.10 19.95 1.80
N THR A 357 -0.83 21.05 1.70
CA THR A 357 -1.50 21.71 2.83
C THR A 357 -2.93 22.06 2.44
N GLY A 358 -3.89 21.67 3.27
CA GLY A 358 -5.30 21.92 3.03
C GLY A 358 -6.19 20.97 3.78
N GLU A 359 -7.48 21.03 3.51
CA GLU A 359 -8.51 20.22 4.14
C GLU A 359 -9.40 19.58 3.07
N VAL A 360 -9.84 18.36 3.35
CA VAL A 360 -10.80 17.63 2.52
C VAL A 360 -11.95 17.15 3.40
N THR A 361 -13.17 17.49 3.00
CA THR A 361 -14.39 16.97 3.63
C THR A 361 -14.95 15.86 2.77
N LEU A 362 -15.08 14.69 3.40
CA LEU A 362 -15.64 13.47 2.81
C LEU A 362 -16.98 13.15 3.46
N ARG A 363 -17.96 12.73 2.67
CA ARG A 363 -19.15 12.03 3.17
C ARG A 363 -18.92 10.55 3.04
N LEU A 364 -18.73 9.88 4.17
CA LEU A 364 -18.53 8.44 4.25
C LEU A 364 -19.89 7.74 4.34
N ARG A 365 -19.99 6.58 3.69
CA ARG A 365 -21.16 5.70 3.74
C ARG A 365 -20.71 4.28 4.08
N ARG A 366 -21.03 3.31 3.30
CA ARG A 366 -20.74 1.89 3.56
C ARG A 366 -19.53 1.41 2.71
N GLY A 367 -18.50 0.90 3.37
CA GLY A 367 -17.29 0.42 2.69
C GLY A 367 -16.56 1.58 2.00
N GLU A 368 -16.24 1.41 0.72
CA GLU A 368 -15.56 2.43 -0.08
C GLU A 368 -16.54 3.41 -0.78
N ASP A 369 -17.81 3.43 -0.39
CA ASP A 369 -18.74 4.43 -0.89
C ASP A 369 -18.55 5.75 -0.14
N TYR A 370 -17.88 6.69 -0.79
CA TYR A 370 -17.70 8.05 -0.26
C TYR A 370 -17.93 9.10 -1.36
N SER A 371 -18.17 10.33 -0.93
CA SER A 371 -18.20 11.51 -1.80
C SER A 371 -17.25 12.58 -1.25
N ILE A 372 -16.53 13.26 -2.13
CA ILE A 372 -15.79 14.46 -1.75
C ILE A 372 -16.78 15.62 -1.77
N LEU A 373 -17.00 16.25 -0.62
CA LEU A 373 -17.90 17.38 -0.49
C LEU A 373 -17.18 18.71 -0.69
N GLU A 374 -15.98 18.82 -0.14
CA GLU A 374 -15.22 20.07 -0.14
C GLU A 374 -13.72 19.79 -0.19
N THR A 375 -12.98 20.69 -0.80
CA THR A 375 -11.51 20.66 -0.85
C THR A 375 -11.00 22.07 -0.74
N ASN A 376 -10.28 22.39 0.33
CA ASN A 376 -9.75 23.72 0.63
C ASN A 376 -8.24 23.68 0.83
N GLY A 377 -7.54 24.74 0.38
CA GLY A 377 -6.11 24.85 0.59
C GLY A 377 -5.53 26.15 0.02
N PRO A 378 -4.37 26.59 0.51
CA PRO A 378 -3.80 27.89 0.15
C PRO A 378 -3.06 27.91 -1.21
N ALA A 379 -2.72 26.76 -1.77
CA ALA A 379 -1.78 26.67 -2.88
C ALA A 379 -2.25 25.72 -4.00
N PHE A 380 -3.52 25.77 -4.36
CA PHE A 380 -4.04 24.92 -5.45
C PHE A 380 -3.56 25.43 -6.82
N SER A 381 -3.20 24.49 -7.68
CA SER A 381 -3.03 24.75 -9.11
C SER A 381 -4.38 24.80 -9.86
N TYR A 382 -5.44 24.36 -9.21
CA TYR A 382 -6.80 24.44 -9.72
C TYR A 382 -7.33 25.87 -9.56
N HIS A 383 -7.61 26.52 -10.68
CA HIS A 383 -8.15 27.88 -10.74
C HIS A 383 -9.39 27.88 -11.65
N PRO A 384 -10.60 27.87 -11.10
CA PRO A 384 -11.83 27.81 -11.90
C PRO A 384 -11.93 28.95 -12.91
N ASP A 385 -11.47 30.16 -12.55
CA ASP A 385 -11.54 31.35 -13.40
C ASP A 385 -10.74 31.19 -14.70
N LYS A 386 -9.69 30.39 -14.73
CA LYS A 386 -8.87 30.15 -15.93
C LYS A 386 -9.57 29.30 -17.00
N LEU A 387 -10.56 28.51 -16.61
CA LEU A 387 -11.27 27.55 -17.49
C LEU A 387 -12.78 27.71 -17.47
N SER A 388 -13.29 28.80 -16.82
CA SER A 388 -14.72 29.09 -16.84
C SER A 388 -15.20 29.31 -18.28
N MET A 389 -16.30 28.68 -18.64
CA MET A 389 -17.00 28.95 -19.91
C MET A 389 -17.78 30.25 -19.85
N GLU A 390 -17.97 30.80 -18.64
CA GLU A 390 -18.54 32.12 -18.46
C GLU A 390 -17.56 33.21 -18.97
N ARG A 391 -18.10 34.33 -19.49
CA ARG A 391 -17.30 35.43 -19.98
C ARG A 391 -16.56 36.12 -18.83
N THR A 392 -15.23 35.95 -18.79
CA THR A 392 -14.35 36.64 -17.82
C THR A 392 -13.57 37.76 -18.53
N GLU A 393 -13.52 38.94 -17.91
CA GLU A 393 -12.82 40.10 -18.48
C GLU A 393 -11.29 39.91 -18.54
N ASP A 394 -10.73 39.00 -17.69
CA ASP A 394 -9.29 38.75 -17.53
C ASP A 394 -8.89 37.33 -17.93
N SER A 395 -9.34 36.81 -19.08
CA SER A 395 -8.86 35.52 -19.55
C SER A 395 -7.38 35.55 -19.90
N ALA A 396 -6.58 34.59 -19.39
CA ALA A 396 -5.15 34.51 -19.66
C ALA A 396 -4.81 34.20 -21.14
N PHE A 397 -5.76 33.72 -21.92
CA PHE A 397 -5.62 33.44 -23.35
C PHE A 397 -6.98 33.56 -24.04
N GLY A 398 -6.98 33.77 -25.35
CA GLY A 398 -8.17 33.91 -26.17
C GLY A 398 -8.27 32.88 -27.30
N PRO A 399 -9.31 32.95 -28.11
CA PRO A 399 -9.50 32.03 -29.26
C PRO A 399 -8.31 31.99 -30.21
N VAL A 400 -7.70 33.16 -30.49
CA VAL A 400 -6.53 33.26 -31.39
C VAL A 400 -5.35 32.45 -30.88
N ASP A 401 -5.06 32.55 -29.58
CA ASP A 401 -3.97 31.77 -28.95
C ASP A 401 -4.22 30.29 -29.07
N ARG A 402 -5.47 29.88 -28.91
CA ARG A 402 -5.86 28.46 -29.03
C ARG A 402 -5.75 27.98 -30.48
N ILE A 403 -6.13 28.79 -31.46
CA ILE A 403 -5.94 28.50 -32.89
C ILE A 403 -4.46 28.27 -33.19
N GLY A 404 -3.57 29.16 -32.72
CA GLY A 404 -2.12 29.01 -32.89
C GLY A 404 -1.60 27.69 -32.30
N GLN A 405 -2.02 27.36 -31.08
CA GLN A 405 -1.65 26.09 -30.43
C GLN A 405 -2.11 24.87 -31.22
N LEU A 406 -3.38 24.85 -31.70
CA LEU A 406 -3.92 23.77 -32.51
C LEU A 406 -3.19 23.65 -33.84
N THR A 407 -2.81 24.76 -34.46
CA THR A 407 -2.03 24.77 -35.70
C THR A 407 -0.67 24.10 -35.50
N MET A 408 0.02 24.35 -34.37
CA MET A 408 1.28 23.68 -34.05
C MET A 408 1.13 22.18 -33.84
N ARG A 409 -0.04 21.70 -33.37
CA ARG A 409 -0.33 20.28 -33.26
C ARG A 409 -0.35 19.54 -34.60
N ASN A 410 -0.50 20.25 -35.71
CA ASN A 410 -0.45 19.64 -37.05
C ASN A 410 0.88 18.92 -37.30
N LEU A 411 1.99 19.36 -36.71
CA LEU A 411 3.30 18.70 -36.83
C LEU A 411 3.27 17.30 -36.23
N ASP A 412 2.81 17.19 -34.98
CA ASP A 412 2.67 15.93 -34.26
C ASP A 412 1.63 15.00 -34.92
N ILE A 413 0.51 15.57 -35.40
CA ILE A 413 -0.52 14.85 -36.12
C ILE A 413 0.03 14.30 -37.45
N ALA A 414 0.83 15.08 -38.18
CA ALA A 414 1.44 14.65 -39.44
C ALA A 414 2.41 13.48 -39.21
N ASP A 415 3.25 13.56 -38.18
CA ASP A 415 4.17 12.47 -37.83
C ASP A 415 3.42 11.21 -37.41
N SER A 416 2.36 11.35 -36.60
CA SER A 416 1.48 10.25 -36.22
C SER A 416 0.78 9.63 -37.41
N ARG A 417 0.33 10.45 -38.36
CA ARG A 417 -0.32 9.97 -39.59
C ARG A 417 0.65 9.16 -40.45
N ALA A 418 1.85 9.68 -40.68
CA ALA A 418 2.90 8.99 -41.44
C ALA A 418 3.25 7.64 -40.81
N ARG A 419 3.28 7.56 -39.47
CA ARG A 419 3.52 6.32 -38.74
C ARG A 419 2.36 5.33 -38.92
N LEU A 420 1.12 5.79 -38.86
CA LEU A 420 -0.06 4.95 -39.09
C LEU A 420 -0.07 4.37 -40.50
N GLU A 421 0.31 5.14 -41.52
CA GLU A 421 0.43 4.68 -42.92
C GLU A 421 1.53 3.59 -43.05
N GLN A 422 2.65 3.77 -42.39
CA GLN A 422 3.69 2.77 -42.34
C GLN A 422 3.20 1.46 -41.69
N TYR A 423 2.46 1.56 -40.57
CA TYR A 423 1.91 0.39 -39.90
C TYR A 423 0.82 -0.29 -40.72
N ALA A 424 0.02 0.45 -41.47
CA ALA A 424 -0.93 -0.10 -42.44
C ALA A 424 -0.23 -0.87 -43.54
N GLY A 425 0.85 -0.31 -44.11
CA GLY A 425 1.69 -0.96 -45.10
C GLY A 425 2.36 -2.26 -44.63
N LEU A 426 2.62 -2.37 -43.32
CA LEU A 426 3.12 -3.58 -42.67
C LEU A 426 2.00 -4.55 -42.22
N GLY A 427 0.73 -4.24 -42.49
CA GLY A 427 -0.41 -5.05 -42.10
C GLY A 427 -0.66 -5.06 -40.58
N LEU A 428 -0.09 -4.11 -39.82
CA LEU A 428 -0.27 -4.02 -38.37
C LEU A 428 -1.59 -3.30 -37.97
N VAL A 429 -2.11 -2.45 -38.83
CA VAL A 429 -3.40 -1.76 -38.71
C VAL A 429 -4.17 -1.87 -40.02
N GLY A 430 -5.50 -1.86 -39.97
CA GLY A 430 -6.36 -1.78 -41.16
C GLY A 430 -6.82 -3.10 -41.80
N GLY A 431 -6.47 -4.25 -41.29
CA GLY A 431 -6.95 -5.56 -41.79
C GLY A 431 -7.74 -6.34 -40.75
N PRO A 432 -8.68 -7.24 -41.15
CA PRO A 432 -9.31 -8.16 -40.21
C PRO A 432 -8.22 -9.14 -39.69
N ARG A 433 -7.80 -8.99 -38.44
CA ARG A 433 -7.01 -10.01 -37.78
C ARG A 433 -7.90 -11.17 -37.37
N PRO A 434 -7.45 -12.43 -37.56
CA PRO A 434 -8.14 -13.58 -37.01
C PRO A 434 -8.29 -13.43 -35.50
N ALA A 435 -9.44 -13.80 -34.96
CA ALA A 435 -9.72 -13.75 -33.51
C ALA A 435 -8.74 -14.61 -32.68
N ALA A 436 -7.95 -15.45 -33.31
CA ALA A 436 -6.94 -16.31 -32.69
C ALA A 436 -5.74 -15.55 -32.08
N ASP A 437 -5.47 -14.31 -32.51
CA ASP A 437 -4.31 -13.54 -32.01
C ASP A 437 -4.62 -12.74 -30.73
N GLY A 438 -5.83 -12.83 -30.17
CA GLY A 438 -6.22 -12.22 -28.91
C GLY A 438 -6.25 -10.68 -28.88
N VAL A 439 -5.91 -10.00 -29.97
CA VAL A 439 -5.93 -8.54 -30.08
C VAL A 439 -7.07 -8.10 -30.98
N ALA A 440 -8.16 -7.64 -30.38
CA ALA A 440 -9.28 -7.03 -31.11
C ALA A 440 -8.84 -5.68 -31.69
N GLN A 441 -8.89 -5.56 -33.02
CA GLN A 441 -8.83 -4.24 -33.66
C GLN A 441 -10.18 -3.53 -33.45
N THR A 442 -10.14 -2.31 -32.93
CA THR A 442 -11.34 -1.47 -32.85
C THR A 442 -11.74 -1.02 -34.27
N ALA A 443 -13.04 -0.77 -34.49
CA ALA A 443 -13.53 -0.27 -35.79
C ALA A 443 -12.80 1.03 -36.23
N LEU A 444 -12.36 1.87 -35.26
CA LEU A 444 -11.64 3.11 -35.53
C LEU A 444 -10.23 2.86 -36.11
N THR A 445 -9.47 1.89 -35.59
CA THR A 445 -8.14 1.57 -36.15
C THR A 445 -8.23 1.00 -37.55
N GLY A 446 -9.30 0.23 -37.86
CA GLY A 446 -9.61 -0.22 -39.20
C GLY A 446 -9.96 0.93 -40.16
N LEU A 447 -10.75 1.90 -39.71
CA LEU A 447 -11.13 3.09 -40.49
C LEU A 447 -9.92 3.97 -40.82
N ILE A 448 -9.04 4.22 -39.84
CA ILE A 448 -7.84 5.06 -40.05
C ILE A 448 -6.87 4.39 -41.03
N GLY A 449 -6.70 3.06 -40.94
CA GLY A 449 -5.86 2.29 -41.86
C GLY A 449 -6.41 2.15 -43.28
N ALA A 450 -7.71 2.30 -43.47
CA ALA A 450 -8.42 2.13 -44.73
C ALA A 450 -8.78 3.48 -45.42
N MET A 451 -8.23 4.61 -44.99
CA MET A 451 -8.48 5.91 -45.67
C MET A 451 -7.99 5.84 -47.11
N PRO A 452 -8.84 6.20 -48.10
CA PRO A 452 -8.48 6.10 -49.50
C PRO A 452 -7.30 6.99 -49.86
N GLU A 453 -6.47 6.52 -50.80
CA GLU A 453 -5.46 7.34 -51.44
C GLU A 453 -6.15 8.58 -52.02
N GLY A 454 -5.80 9.76 -51.57
CA GLY A 454 -6.43 11.03 -51.97
C GLY A 454 -6.96 11.91 -50.84
N GLY A 455 -6.91 11.42 -49.56
CA GLY A 455 -7.36 12.19 -48.40
C GLY A 455 -6.60 13.51 -48.17
N ALA A 456 -5.40 13.66 -48.72
CA ALA A 456 -4.63 14.89 -48.70
C ALA A 456 -5.21 16.02 -49.60
N GLU A 457 -5.83 15.65 -50.72
CA GLU A 457 -6.46 16.62 -51.63
C GLU A 457 -7.80 17.18 -51.08
N VAL A 458 -8.54 16.38 -50.31
CA VAL A 458 -9.79 16.81 -49.70
C VAL A 458 -9.56 17.82 -48.55
N ILE A 459 -8.43 17.69 -47.86
CA ILE A 459 -8.06 18.66 -46.79
C ILE A 459 -7.52 19.95 -47.41
N ALA A 460 -6.77 19.88 -48.50
CA ALA A 460 -6.25 21.03 -49.20
C ALA A 460 -7.36 21.83 -49.92
N SER A 461 -8.39 21.19 -50.46
CA SER A 461 -9.49 21.84 -51.15
C SER A 461 -10.52 22.52 -50.21
N ARG A 462 -10.49 22.22 -48.91
CA ARG A 462 -11.30 22.91 -47.90
C ARG A 462 -10.57 24.07 -47.23
N GLY A 463 -9.31 24.30 -47.57
CA GLY A 463 -8.52 25.43 -47.09
C GLY A 463 -8.80 26.79 -47.81
N GLU A 464 -9.65 26.80 -48.82
CA GLU A 464 -10.15 28.02 -49.46
C GLU A 464 -11.61 28.32 -49.09
N VAL A 465 -11.92 28.28 -47.78
CA VAL A 465 -13.09 29.02 -47.28
C VAL A 465 -12.56 30.39 -46.94
N ALA A 466 -13.00 31.37 -47.70
CA ALA A 466 -12.58 32.74 -47.58
C ALA A 466 -12.69 33.23 -46.13
N ASP A 467 -11.66 33.94 -45.70
CA ASP A 467 -11.53 34.56 -44.37
C ASP A 467 -12.71 35.47 -43.97
N ASP A 468 -13.60 35.83 -44.92
CA ASP A 468 -14.74 36.72 -44.72
C ASP A 468 -15.99 36.02 -44.12
N GLU A 469 -16.21 34.72 -44.31
CA GLU A 469 -17.43 34.05 -43.76
C GLU A 469 -17.27 33.57 -42.32
N LEU A 470 -16.05 33.35 -41.84
CA LEU A 470 -15.82 32.92 -40.45
C LEU A 470 -15.95 34.05 -39.42
N LEU A 471 -15.77 35.29 -39.85
CA LEU A 471 -15.95 36.47 -39.00
C LEU A 471 -17.45 36.86 -38.84
N ASP A 472 -18.28 36.58 -39.81
CA ASP A 472 -19.72 36.90 -39.73
C ASP A 472 -20.52 35.86 -38.89
N HIS A 473 -20.09 34.60 -38.82
CA HIS A 473 -20.76 33.61 -37.97
C HIS A 473 -20.42 33.77 -36.47
N ALA A 474 -19.25 34.23 -36.14
CA ALA A 474 -18.88 34.56 -34.76
C ALA A 474 -19.59 35.80 -34.20
N ALA A 475 -20.09 36.68 -35.10
CA ALA A 475 -20.82 37.91 -34.74
C ALA A 475 -22.34 37.70 -34.57
N MET A 476 -22.91 36.57 -35.03
CA MET A 476 -24.36 36.32 -34.97
C MET A 476 -24.84 35.51 -33.78
N GLU A 477 -23.98 34.86 -33.05
CA GLU A 477 -24.39 34.07 -31.84
C GLU A 477 -24.33 34.84 -30.51
N PHE A 478 -23.91 36.10 -30.51
CA PHE A 478 -23.91 36.96 -29.32
C PHE A 478 -24.80 38.20 -29.49
N GLY A 479 -26.05 37.96 -29.88
CA GLY A 479 -27.09 38.98 -29.83
C GLY A 479 -27.82 38.96 -28.50
N THR A 480 -27.58 40.01 -27.74
CA THR A 480 -28.36 40.55 -26.60
C THR A 480 -29.72 39.90 -26.31
N ASP A 481 -29.85 39.33 -25.09
CA ASP A 481 -30.86 39.78 -24.11
C ASP A 481 -30.38 39.37 -22.68
#